data_cb8964857d44f4c54666e64b5dec6fe3
#
_entry.id   cb8964857d44f4c54666e64b5dec6fe3
#
_cell.length_a   1.000
_cell.length_b   1.000
_cell.length_c   1.000
_cell.angle_alpha   90.00
_cell.angle_beta   90.00
_cell.angle_gamma   90.00
#
_symmetry.space_group_name_H-M   'P 1'
#
loop_
_entity.id
_entity.type
_entity.pdbx_description
1 polymer ?
#
loop_
_entity_poly.entity_id
_entity_poly.type
_entity_poly.pdbx_seq_one_letter_code
_entity_poly.pdbx_strand_id
1 'polypeptide(L)'
;MEDRSSRWIIEEEDPEVPNPEWFDNAIARVPESRRIVVDDCDIHYLRWGADTNEKQGILFVHGGAAHAHWWSFIAPFFADDRPVAAIDLSGMGDSGRREEYATAQRVAEMAAVSADAGLGEKPVVVGHSFGGYMTMCYGHDYGDALSGAVIVDSFVRPPSGEDDGPRELGRPKPYFPDKNTVVRRYRLSPYQPCENEFLIDYIAQHAVVEEERGWTWKYDDATRYRGRRDEPLADYLRDMACPKALIYGADSVLATDDAIDYTRERFGPGDHFIEMPAAGHHLMLDQPIAFVSCLRVILNGWGV
;
A
#
# COMPACT_ATOMS: atom_id res chain seq x y z
N MET A 1 -26.26 0.09 -23.96
CA MET A 1 -24.85 0.40 -23.61
C MET A 1 -24.77 1.92 -23.63
N GLU A 2 -25.18 2.53 -22.52
CA GLU A 2 -25.14 3.99 -22.38
C GLU A 2 -23.70 4.45 -22.22
N ASP A 3 -23.33 5.40 -23.04
CA ASP A 3 -22.04 6.07 -23.02
C ASP A 3 -21.88 6.84 -21.67
N ARG A 4 -21.05 6.30 -20.78
CA ARG A 4 -20.73 6.90 -19.48
C ARG A 4 -19.61 7.97 -19.57
N SER A 5 -19.28 8.42 -20.79
CA SER A 5 -18.23 9.45 -20.99
C SER A 5 -18.68 10.88 -20.67
N SER A 6 -19.98 11.12 -20.41
CA SER A 6 -20.56 12.46 -20.24
C SER A 6 -20.74 12.95 -18.79
N ARG A 7 -20.24 12.22 -17.78
CA ARG A 7 -20.54 12.55 -16.38
C ARG A 7 -19.61 13.59 -15.73
N TRP A 8 -18.72 14.19 -16.49
CA TRP A 8 -17.68 15.10 -15.96
C TRP A 8 -17.63 16.46 -16.70
N ILE A 9 -18.78 16.96 -17.18
CA ILE A 9 -18.92 18.37 -17.45
C ILE A 9 -19.55 18.98 -16.18
N ILE A 10 -18.73 19.37 -15.24
CA ILE A 10 -19.13 20.25 -14.14
C ILE A 10 -19.16 21.65 -14.76
N GLU A 11 -20.31 22.04 -15.29
CA GLU A 11 -20.72 23.43 -15.44
C GLU A 11 -21.55 23.76 -14.19
N GLU A 12 -20.90 24.25 -13.17
CA GLU A 12 -21.32 24.95 -11.96
C GLU A 12 -20.47 24.44 -10.81
N GLU A 13 -19.81 25.33 -10.11
CA GLU A 13 -19.09 25.01 -8.87
C GLU A 13 -20.14 24.51 -7.86
N ASP A 14 -20.26 23.18 -7.74
CA ASP A 14 -20.95 22.59 -6.60
C ASP A 14 -20.27 23.14 -5.34
N PRO A 15 -21.05 23.59 -4.34
CA PRO A 15 -20.46 24.08 -3.09
C PRO A 15 -19.52 23.01 -2.57
N GLU A 16 -18.23 23.37 -2.36
CA GLU A 16 -17.22 22.46 -1.82
C GLU A 16 -17.79 21.79 -0.58
N VAL A 17 -18.08 20.51 -0.67
CA VAL A 17 -18.44 19.72 0.50
C VAL A 17 -17.19 19.68 1.37
N PRO A 18 -17.21 20.23 2.60
CA PRO A 18 -16.00 20.24 3.44
C PRO A 18 -15.55 18.81 3.72
N ASN A 19 -14.26 18.60 3.70
CA ASN A 19 -13.69 17.31 4.09
C ASN A 19 -14.11 16.93 5.51
N PRO A 20 -14.22 15.65 5.83
CA PRO A 20 -14.41 15.23 7.21
C PRO A 20 -13.27 15.72 8.12
N GLU A 21 -13.60 16.21 9.32
CA GLU A 21 -12.64 16.75 10.27
C GLU A 21 -11.47 15.79 10.58
N TRP A 22 -11.75 14.49 10.66
CA TRP A 22 -10.71 13.49 10.92
C TRP A 22 -9.64 13.45 9.82
N PHE A 23 -10.04 13.69 8.56
CA PHE A 23 -9.14 13.73 7.44
C PHE A 23 -8.28 14.98 7.47
N ASP A 24 -8.90 16.15 7.66
CA ASP A 24 -8.17 17.42 7.74
C ASP A 24 -7.16 17.40 8.90
N ASN A 25 -7.56 16.84 10.06
CA ASN A 25 -6.65 16.65 11.19
C ASN A 25 -5.50 15.68 10.88
N ALA A 26 -5.76 14.62 10.13
CA ALA A 26 -4.73 13.66 9.75
C ALA A 26 -3.71 14.28 8.80
N ILE A 27 -4.15 14.92 7.71
CA ILE A 27 -3.24 15.51 6.71
C ILE A 27 -2.51 16.76 7.21
N ALA A 28 -3.06 17.47 8.23
CA ALA A 28 -2.37 18.57 8.90
C ALA A 28 -1.12 18.11 9.67
N ARG A 29 -0.99 16.81 9.97
CA ARG A 29 0.23 16.22 10.54
C ARG A 29 1.22 15.90 9.42
N VAL A 30 1.87 16.94 8.92
CA VAL A 30 2.81 16.86 7.80
C VAL A 30 3.97 15.91 8.14
N PRO A 31 4.23 14.88 7.32
CA PRO A 31 5.36 13.98 7.54
C PRO A 31 6.70 14.64 7.20
N GLU A 32 7.77 14.11 7.78
CA GLU A 32 9.10 14.33 7.24
C GLU A 32 9.25 13.51 5.96
N SER A 33 9.65 14.16 4.86
CA SER A 33 10.05 13.50 3.62
C SER A 33 11.54 13.18 3.70
N ARG A 34 11.89 11.90 3.68
CA ARG A 34 13.26 11.41 3.83
C ARG A 34 13.68 10.54 2.65
N ARG A 35 14.99 10.38 2.49
CA ARG A 35 15.60 9.54 1.44
C ARG A 35 16.79 8.78 1.98
N ILE A 36 16.95 7.54 1.48
CA ILE A 36 18.08 6.68 1.79
C ILE A 36 18.50 5.95 0.50
N VAL A 37 19.79 5.71 0.32
CA VAL A 37 20.28 4.95 -0.83
C VAL A 37 20.37 3.47 -0.47
N VAL A 38 19.74 2.61 -1.27
CA VAL A 38 19.76 1.16 -1.14
C VAL A 38 20.13 0.55 -2.47
N ASP A 39 21.25 -0.18 -2.56
CA ASP A 39 21.77 -0.78 -3.79
C ASP A 39 21.74 0.21 -4.99
N ASP A 40 22.38 1.36 -4.81
CA ASP A 40 22.49 2.45 -5.79
C ASP A 40 21.15 3.09 -6.23
N CYS A 41 20.05 2.81 -5.53
CA CYS A 41 18.75 3.42 -5.77
C CYS A 41 18.34 4.33 -4.60
N ASP A 42 17.90 5.53 -4.93
CA ASP A 42 17.40 6.52 -3.96
C ASP A 42 15.96 6.14 -3.56
N ILE A 43 15.77 5.73 -2.32
CA ILE A 43 14.47 5.30 -1.78
C ILE A 43 13.90 6.40 -0.92
N HIS A 44 12.74 6.89 -1.32
CA HIS A 44 11.97 7.89 -0.61
C HIS A 44 11.01 7.23 0.38
N TYR A 45 10.79 7.89 1.51
CA TYR A 45 9.74 7.53 2.46
C TYR A 45 9.24 8.73 3.25
N LEU A 46 8.04 8.62 3.76
CA LEU A 46 7.41 9.59 4.65
C LEU A 46 7.52 9.08 6.09
N ARG A 47 7.79 9.98 7.04
CA ARG A 47 7.93 9.63 8.46
C ARG A 47 7.09 10.56 9.34
N TRP A 48 6.38 9.96 10.29
CA TRP A 48 5.61 10.64 11.33
C TRP A 48 6.04 10.18 12.71
N GLY A 49 5.68 10.96 13.74
CA GLY A 49 5.93 10.66 15.14
C GLY A 49 7.29 11.09 15.62
N ALA A 50 7.45 11.13 16.94
CA ALA A 50 8.71 11.47 17.59
C ALA A 50 9.65 10.25 17.63
N ASP A 51 10.93 10.52 17.91
CA ASP A 51 11.93 9.48 18.21
C ASP A 51 11.68 8.97 19.64
N THR A 52 10.66 8.14 19.77
CA THR A 52 10.33 7.47 21.02
C THR A 52 10.60 5.98 20.89
N ASN A 53 11.07 5.37 21.97
CA ASN A 53 11.27 3.92 22.04
C ASN A 53 10.21 3.24 22.92
N GLU A 54 9.09 3.94 23.17
CA GLU A 54 8.03 3.40 24.03
C GLU A 54 7.31 2.23 23.39
N LYS A 55 7.09 2.31 22.07
CA LYS A 55 6.48 1.25 21.29
C LYS A 55 7.23 1.00 19.99
N GLN A 56 7.11 -0.20 19.46
CA GLN A 56 7.64 -0.56 18.16
C GLN A 56 6.92 0.24 17.06
N GLY A 57 7.69 0.71 16.09
CA GLY A 57 7.18 1.50 14.97
C GLY A 57 6.41 0.66 13.95
N ILE A 58 5.81 1.37 12.98
CA ILE A 58 5.05 0.77 11.90
C ILE A 58 5.64 1.19 10.56
N LEU A 59 5.90 0.22 9.67
CA LEU A 59 6.20 0.44 8.26
C LEU A 59 4.94 0.16 7.43
N PHE A 60 4.44 1.16 6.73
CA PHE A 60 3.39 1.02 5.73
C PHE A 60 3.96 0.84 4.33
N VAL A 61 3.41 -0.12 3.57
CA VAL A 61 3.84 -0.45 2.21
C VAL A 61 2.66 -0.36 1.25
N HIS A 62 2.76 0.47 0.23
CA HIS A 62 1.69 0.75 -0.72
C HIS A 62 1.48 -0.36 -1.76
N GLY A 63 0.36 -0.33 -2.47
CA GLY A 63 0.02 -1.22 -3.59
C GLY A 63 0.82 -0.96 -4.87
N GLY A 64 0.59 -1.76 -5.89
CA GLY A 64 1.24 -1.58 -7.20
C GLY A 64 0.86 -0.25 -7.86
N ALA A 65 1.85 0.45 -8.43
CA ALA A 65 1.71 1.77 -9.05
C ALA A 65 1.13 2.86 -8.11
N ALA A 66 1.14 2.62 -6.79
CA ALA A 66 0.76 3.57 -5.75
C ALA A 66 2.00 4.29 -5.18
N HIS A 67 1.87 4.95 -4.05
CA HIS A 67 2.93 5.72 -3.40
C HIS A 67 2.65 5.89 -1.90
N ALA A 68 3.64 6.36 -1.13
CA ALA A 68 3.59 6.51 0.33
C ALA A 68 2.41 7.37 0.84
N HIS A 69 1.97 8.36 0.07
CA HIS A 69 0.85 9.22 0.45
C HIS A 69 -0.51 8.50 0.53
N TRP A 70 -0.62 7.25 0.09
CA TRP A 70 -1.79 6.41 0.37
C TRP A 70 -2.00 6.16 1.86
N TRP A 71 -0.96 6.38 2.65
CA TRP A 71 -0.97 6.20 4.09
C TRP A 71 -1.02 7.51 4.88
N SER A 72 -0.96 8.68 4.21
CA SER A 72 -0.91 9.99 4.90
C SER A 72 -2.14 10.31 5.73
N PHE A 73 -3.28 9.73 5.44
CA PHE A 73 -4.52 9.88 6.22
C PHE A 73 -4.77 8.72 7.21
N ILE A 74 -3.87 7.73 7.26
CA ILE A 74 -3.91 6.58 8.18
C ILE A 74 -2.75 6.62 9.18
N ALA A 75 -1.52 6.82 8.72
CA ALA A 75 -0.31 6.81 9.53
C ALA A 75 -0.37 7.74 10.75
N PRO A 76 -0.90 8.98 10.64
CA PRO A 76 -0.97 9.91 11.75
C PRO A 76 -1.75 9.42 12.98
N PHE A 77 -2.69 8.50 12.81
CA PHE A 77 -3.45 7.90 13.92
C PHE A 77 -2.61 7.02 14.84
N PHE A 78 -1.41 6.66 14.42
CA PHE A 78 -0.48 5.80 15.17
C PHE A 78 0.77 6.56 15.63
N ALA A 79 0.94 7.80 15.20
CA ALA A 79 2.19 8.55 15.37
C ALA A 79 2.33 9.30 16.71
N ASP A 80 1.39 9.15 17.64
CA ASP A 80 1.43 9.81 18.94
C ASP A 80 2.38 9.11 19.92
N ASP A 81 2.50 7.79 19.83
CA ASP A 81 3.25 6.97 20.78
C ASP A 81 4.33 6.09 20.13
N ARG A 82 4.53 6.21 18.82
CA ARG A 82 5.52 5.45 18.07
C ARG A 82 5.97 6.15 16.79
N PRO A 83 7.16 5.84 16.27
CA PRO A 83 7.55 6.23 14.92
C PRO A 83 6.77 5.43 13.88
N VAL A 84 6.35 6.11 12.81
CA VAL A 84 5.61 5.51 11.69
C VAL A 84 6.26 5.95 10.39
N ALA A 85 6.46 5.02 9.47
CA ALA A 85 6.96 5.32 8.14
C ALA A 85 6.07 4.73 7.05
N ALA A 86 6.05 5.38 5.89
CA ALA A 86 5.45 4.85 4.67
C ALA A 86 6.47 4.96 3.54
N ILE A 87 6.86 3.82 2.97
CA ILE A 87 7.87 3.73 1.92
C ILE A 87 7.26 3.97 0.54
N ASP A 88 8.02 4.62 -0.34
CA ASP A 88 7.87 4.48 -1.79
C ASP A 88 8.82 3.37 -2.27
N LEU A 89 8.28 2.25 -2.72
CA LEU A 89 9.11 1.18 -3.30
C LEU A 89 9.78 1.65 -4.59
N SER A 90 10.98 1.15 -4.88
CA SER A 90 11.72 1.52 -6.10
C SER A 90 10.85 1.42 -7.37
N GLY A 91 10.96 2.44 -8.22
CA GLY A 91 10.16 2.60 -9.42
C GLY A 91 8.73 3.12 -9.20
N MET A 92 8.37 3.51 -7.98
CA MET A 92 7.05 4.04 -7.61
C MET A 92 7.19 5.26 -6.70
N GLY A 93 6.19 6.13 -6.69
CA GLY A 93 6.20 7.36 -5.91
C GLY A 93 7.39 8.25 -6.25
N ASP A 94 8.04 8.78 -5.23
CA ASP A 94 9.20 9.65 -5.35
C ASP A 94 10.55 8.91 -5.23
N SER A 95 10.52 7.57 -5.18
CA SER A 95 11.73 6.75 -5.21
C SER A 95 12.36 6.66 -6.60
N GLY A 96 13.66 6.35 -6.61
CA GLY A 96 14.45 6.14 -7.81
C GLY A 96 13.96 4.94 -8.65
N ARG A 97 14.46 4.87 -9.87
CA ARG A 97 14.19 3.79 -10.82
C ARG A 97 15.37 2.83 -10.89
N ARG A 98 15.10 1.57 -11.23
CA ARG A 98 16.09 0.51 -11.47
C ARG A 98 15.92 -0.03 -12.89
N GLU A 99 16.93 -0.68 -13.41
CA GLU A 99 16.81 -1.41 -14.68
C GLU A 99 15.89 -2.63 -14.53
N GLU A 100 15.96 -3.31 -13.37
CA GLU A 100 15.11 -4.44 -13.00
C GLU A 100 14.60 -4.28 -11.56
N TYR A 101 13.47 -4.86 -11.28
CA TYR A 101 12.80 -4.77 -9.98
C TYR A 101 12.63 -6.14 -9.34
N ALA A 102 13.70 -6.63 -8.69
CA ALA A 102 13.67 -7.90 -7.97
C ALA A 102 12.97 -7.78 -6.61
N THR A 103 12.28 -8.85 -6.19
CA THR A 103 11.63 -8.95 -4.87
C THR A 103 12.64 -8.74 -3.74
N ALA A 104 13.80 -9.39 -3.81
CA ALA A 104 14.85 -9.27 -2.78
C ALA A 104 15.36 -7.82 -2.61
N GLN A 105 15.48 -7.05 -3.68
CA GLN A 105 15.87 -5.64 -3.60
C GLN A 105 14.83 -4.82 -2.82
N ARG A 106 13.55 -5.00 -3.12
CA ARG A 106 12.46 -4.31 -2.41
C ARG A 106 12.33 -4.73 -0.95
N VAL A 107 12.60 -5.99 -0.64
CA VAL A 107 12.70 -6.46 0.75
C VAL A 107 13.86 -5.75 1.47
N ALA A 108 15.02 -5.60 0.82
CA ALA A 108 16.14 -4.83 1.37
C ALA A 108 15.80 -3.33 1.55
N GLU A 109 15.03 -2.72 0.62
CA GLU A 109 14.52 -1.35 0.74
C GLU A 109 13.65 -1.20 2.00
N MET A 110 12.73 -2.14 2.24
CA MET A 110 11.87 -2.14 3.44
C MET A 110 12.68 -2.26 4.74
N ALA A 111 13.69 -3.13 4.77
CA ALA A 111 14.58 -3.29 5.91
C ALA A 111 15.41 -2.03 6.18
N ALA A 112 15.98 -1.44 5.14
CA ALA A 112 16.78 -0.22 5.24
C ALA A 112 15.94 0.98 5.72
N VAL A 113 14.74 1.17 5.17
CA VAL A 113 13.82 2.23 5.60
C VAL A 113 13.35 2.00 7.04
N SER A 114 13.08 0.76 7.45
CA SER A 114 12.70 0.46 8.84
C SER A 114 13.79 0.87 9.83
N ALA A 115 15.05 0.63 9.48
CA ALA A 115 16.20 1.00 10.30
C ALA A 115 16.42 2.52 10.32
N ASP A 116 16.44 3.18 9.15
CA ASP A 116 16.70 4.63 9.02
C ASP A 116 15.56 5.48 9.62
N ALA A 117 14.32 5.03 9.52
CA ALA A 117 13.15 5.67 10.13
C ALA A 117 13.10 5.51 11.67
N GLY A 118 13.97 4.68 12.25
CA GLY A 118 14.02 4.44 13.69
C GLY A 118 12.77 3.71 14.21
N LEU A 119 12.27 2.71 13.47
CA LEU A 119 11.02 1.99 13.83
C LEU A 119 11.19 1.01 14.99
N GLY A 120 12.38 0.95 15.60
CA GLY A 120 12.71 0.03 16.70
C GLY A 120 13.26 -1.31 16.19
N GLU A 121 13.56 -2.20 17.15
CA GLU A 121 14.22 -3.48 16.86
C GLU A 121 13.28 -4.48 16.16
N LYS A 122 11.98 -4.38 16.45
CA LYS A 122 10.96 -5.28 15.91
C LYS A 122 9.73 -4.50 15.40
N PRO A 123 9.83 -3.78 14.29
CA PRO A 123 8.69 -3.02 13.76
C PRO A 123 7.53 -3.94 13.36
N VAL A 124 6.35 -3.35 13.21
CA VAL A 124 5.23 -3.98 12.51
C VAL A 124 5.25 -3.52 11.06
N VAL A 125 4.97 -4.44 10.14
CA VAL A 125 4.81 -4.13 8.72
C VAL A 125 3.35 -4.26 8.30
N VAL A 126 2.83 -3.26 7.57
CA VAL A 126 1.46 -3.23 7.07
C VAL A 126 1.50 -2.96 5.57
N GLY A 127 1.12 -3.94 4.75
CA GLY A 127 1.20 -3.80 3.30
C GLY A 127 -0.10 -4.10 2.58
N HIS A 128 -0.47 -3.21 1.65
CA HIS A 128 -1.68 -3.33 0.84
C HIS A 128 -1.38 -3.89 -0.55
N SER A 129 -2.20 -4.85 -1.00
CA SER A 129 -2.14 -5.39 -2.37
C SER A 129 -0.73 -5.88 -2.73
N PHE A 130 -0.02 -5.23 -3.68
CA PHE A 130 1.39 -5.52 -3.96
C PHE A 130 2.28 -5.33 -2.72
N GLY A 131 2.01 -4.31 -1.89
CA GLY A 131 2.66 -4.17 -0.59
C GLY A 131 2.39 -5.34 0.36
N GLY A 132 1.21 -5.96 0.28
CA GLY A 132 0.89 -7.20 1.00
C GLY A 132 1.72 -8.39 0.53
N TYR A 133 1.93 -8.52 -0.79
CA TYR A 133 2.89 -9.48 -1.35
C TYR A 133 4.31 -9.23 -0.79
N MET A 134 4.76 -7.98 -0.81
CA MET A 134 6.07 -7.61 -0.26
C MET A 134 6.16 -7.86 1.26
N THR A 135 5.06 -7.67 1.99
CA THR A 135 4.96 -7.99 3.42
C THR A 135 5.12 -9.48 3.69
N MET A 136 4.56 -10.35 2.84
CA MET A 136 4.77 -11.79 2.94
C MET A 136 6.23 -12.18 2.74
N CYS A 137 6.88 -11.61 1.72
CA CYS A 137 8.31 -11.85 1.46
C CYS A 137 9.19 -11.32 2.60
N TYR A 138 8.93 -10.10 3.07
CA TYR A 138 9.67 -9.50 4.16
C TYR A 138 9.46 -10.25 5.49
N GLY A 139 8.23 -10.67 5.77
CA GLY A 139 7.91 -11.47 6.94
C GLY A 139 8.52 -12.88 6.91
N HIS A 140 8.74 -13.46 5.73
CA HIS A 140 9.49 -14.70 5.58
C HIS A 140 10.98 -14.50 5.90
N ASP A 141 11.60 -13.46 5.32
CA ASP A 141 13.04 -13.22 5.43
C ASP A 141 13.46 -12.64 6.79
N TYR A 142 12.60 -11.81 7.39
CA TYR A 142 12.87 -11.04 8.61
C TYR A 142 11.88 -11.29 9.75
N GLY A 143 11.06 -12.35 9.70
CA GLY A 143 9.99 -12.58 10.67
C GLY A 143 10.43 -12.56 12.13
N ASP A 144 11.61 -13.11 12.43
CA ASP A 144 12.17 -13.10 13.80
C ASP A 144 12.47 -11.68 14.32
N ALA A 145 12.66 -10.72 13.40
CA ALA A 145 12.91 -9.30 13.67
C ALA A 145 11.64 -8.44 13.50
N LEU A 146 10.45 -9.03 13.46
CA LEU A 146 9.17 -8.32 13.39
C LEU A 146 8.31 -8.62 14.61
N SER A 147 7.59 -7.62 15.08
CA SER A 147 6.51 -7.80 16.08
C SER A 147 5.23 -8.31 15.43
N GLY A 148 5.08 -8.15 14.12
CA GLY A 148 3.96 -8.68 13.36
C GLY A 148 3.90 -8.16 11.94
N ALA A 149 3.12 -8.84 11.10
CA ALA A 149 2.90 -8.53 9.70
C ALA A 149 1.39 -8.47 9.40
N VAL A 150 0.91 -7.32 8.92
CA VAL A 150 -0.48 -7.13 8.51
C VAL A 150 -0.54 -7.08 6.99
N ILE A 151 -1.22 -8.04 6.41
CA ILE A 151 -1.47 -8.16 4.98
C ILE A 151 -2.83 -7.57 4.70
N VAL A 152 -2.90 -6.59 3.80
CA VAL A 152 -4.13 -5.88 3.48
C VAL A 152 -4.55 -6.21 2.06
N ASP A 153 -5.64 -6.95 1.93
CA ASP A 153 -6.29 -7.40 0.69
C ASP A 153 -5.30 -7.97 -0.35
N SER A 154 -4.46 -8.89 0.11
CA SER A 154 -3.50 -9.62 -0.73
C SER A 154 -3.55 -11.10 -0.37
N PHE A 155 -3.79 -11.95 -1.37
CA PHE A 155 -4.06 -13.36 -1.18
C PHE A 155 -2.99 -14.22 -1.86
N VAL A 156 -2.72 -15.38 -1.26
CA VAL A 156 -2.07 -16.49 -1.97
C VAL A 156 -3.13 -17.31 -2.70
N ARG A 157 -2.76 -17.95 -3.80
CA ARG A 157 -3.69 -18.72 -4.63
C ARG A 157 -3.19 -20.13 -4.83
N PRO A 158 -4.10 -21.11 -4.97
CA PRO A 158 -3.69 -22.45 -5.35
C PRO A 158 -2.97 -22.43 -6.72
N PRO A 159 -2.01 -23.33 -6.94
CA PRO A 159 -1.36 -23.45 -8.24
C PRO A 159 -2.40 -23.69 -9.35
N SER A 160 -2.43 -22.81 -10.33
CA SER A 160 -3.44 -22.88 -11.41
C SER A 160 -3.11 -23.95 -12.47
N GLY A 161 -1.89 -24.44 -12.50
CA GLY A 161 -1.39 -25.32 -13.57
C GLY A 161 -1.19 -24.60 -14.91
N GLU A 162 -1.60 -23.34 -15.03
CA GLU A 162 -1.34 -22.50 -16.19
C GLU A 162 0.04 -21.83 -16.05
N ASP A 163 0.72 -21.65 -17.17
CA ASP A 163 2.00 -20.92 -17.19
C ASP A 163 1.71 -19.43 -16.94
N ASP A 164 1.95 -18.99 -15.72
CA ASP A 164 1.91 -17.57 -15.32
C ASP A 164 3.16 -16.80 -15.81
N GLY A 165 3.63 -17.11 -17.03
CA GLY A 165 4.73 -16.41 -17.67
C GLY A 165 4.60 -14.88 -17.63
N PRO A 166 5.67 -14.16 -17.96
CA PRO A 166 5.68 -12.71 -17.87
C PRO A 166 4.52 -12.11 -18.67
N ARG A 167 3.62 -11.41 -17.99
CA ARG A 167 2.51 -10.70 -18.64
C ARG A 167 2.83 -9.23 -18.67
N GLU A 168 2.83 -8.67 -19.86
CA GLU A 168 2.86 -7.21 -20.01
C GLU A 168 1.55 -6.62 -19.47
N LEU A 169 1.65 -5.79 -18.44
CA LEU A 169 0.49 -5.19 -17.80
C LEU A 169 0.07 -3.88 -18.49
N GLY A 170 -0.53 -4.04 -19.66
CA GLY A 170 -1.20 -2.95 -20.36
C GLY A 170 -0.27 -2.01 -21.14
N ARG A 171 -0.84 -0.90 -21.59
CA ARG A 171 -0.14 0.11 -22.41
C ARG A 171 0.83 0.93 -21.57
N PRO A 172 1.91 1.47 -22.14
CA PRO A 172 2.76 2.45 -21.47
C PRO A 172 1.94 3.61 -20.88
N LYS A 173 2.43 4.18 -19.76
CA LYS A 173 1.75 5.31 -19.12
C LYS A 173 1.62 6.49 -20.11
N PRO A 174 0.46 7.14 -20.16
CA PRO A 174 0.24 8.29 -21.02
C PRO A 174 0.90 9.54 -20.45
N TYR A 175 1.12 10.54 -21.33
CA TYR A 175 1.55 11.88 -20.96
C TYR A 175 0.45 12.88 -21.26
N PHE A 176 0.37 13.92 -20.45
CA PHE A 176 -0.68 14.93 -20.48
C PHE A 176 -0.07 16.34 -20.49
N PRO A 177 -0.78 17.35 -21.07
CA PRO A 177 -0.24 18.70 -21.20
C PRO A 177 -0.09 19.45 -19.87
N ASP A 178 -0.91 19.10 -18.87
CA ASP A 178 -0.94 19.80 -17.57
C ASP A 178 -1.33 18.87 -16.41
N LYS A 179 -1.00 19.32 -15.19
CA LYS A 179 -1.25 18.59 -13.95
C LYS A 179 -2.75 18.29 -13.73
N ASN A 180 -3.60 19.26 -13.98
CA ASN A 180 -5.03 19.10 -13.71
C ASN A 180 -5.64 18.01 -14.60
N THR A 181 -5.20 17.95 -15.85
CA THR A 181 -5.66 16.92 -16.80
C THR A 181 -5.28 15.51 -16.33
N VAL A 182 -4.04 15.30 -15.86
CA VAL A 182 -3.63 13.97 -15.39
C VAL A 182 -4.32 13.60 -14.07
N VAL A 183 -4.43 14.53 -13.12
CA VAL A 183 -5.11 14.29 -11.83
C VAL A 183 -6.57 13.87 -12.05
N ARG A 184 -7.33 14.56 -12.89
CA ARG A 184 -8.73 14.21 -13.22
C ARG A 184 -8.88 12.83 -13.88
N ARG A 185 -7.80 12.28 -14.45
CA ARG A 185 -7.79 10.95 -15.07
C ARG A 185 -7.33 9.85 -14.12
N TYR A 186 -7.03 10.19 -12.88
CA TYR A 186 -6.69 9.18 -11.87
C TYR A 186 -7.86 8.20 -11.66
N ARG A 187 -7.56 6.93 -11.59
CA ARG A 187 -8.55 5.86 -11.32
C ARG A 187 -7.89 4.80 -10.46
N LEU A 188 -8.65 4.26 -9.54
CA LEU A 188 -8.23 3.10 -8.75
C LEU A 188 -8.00 1.89 -9.64
N SER A 189 -7.00 1.07 -9.31
CA SER A 189 -6.70 -0.17 -10.01
C SER A 189 -6.43 -1.31 -9.01
N PRO A 190 -7.27 -2.37 -8.96
CA PRO A 190 -8.50 -2.54 -9.76
C PRO A 190 -9.51 -1.42 -9.53
N TYR A 191 -10.36 -1.19 -10.52
CA TYR A 191 -11.43 -0.20 -10.37
C TYR A 191 -12.42 -0.63 -9.30
N GLN A 192 -12.77 0.29 -8.43
CA GLN A 192 -13.91 0.18 -7.51
C GLN A 192 -14.56 1.56 -7.33
N PRO A 193 -15.89 1.63 -7.08
CA PRO A 193 -16.51 2.86 -6.63
C PRO A 193 -15.98 3.21 -5.24
N CYS A 194 -15.85 4.50 -4.94
CA CYS A 194 -15.45 4.97 -3.61
C CYS A 194 -16.24 6.24 -3.30
N GLU A 195 -16.95 6.23 -2.18
CA GLU A 195 -17.74 7.38 -1.74
C GLU A 195 -16.87 8.51 -1.15
N ASN A 196 -15.67 8.17 -0.70
CA ASN A 196 -14.71 9.11 -0.14
C ASN A 196 -13.84 9.76 -1.25
N GLU A 197 -14.46 10.49 -2.17
CA GLU A 197 -13.78 11.10 -3.32
C GLU A 197 -12.63 12.01 -2.91
N PHE A 198 -12.72 12.69 -1.77
CA PHE A 198 -11.65 13.54 -1.21
C PHE A 198 -10.35 12.77 -0.96
N LEU A 199 -10.41 11.47 -0.61
CA LEU A 199 -9.24 10.62 -0.49
C LEU A 199 -8.60 10.33 -1.85
N ILE A 200 -9.44 10.08 -2.85
CA ILE A 200 -8.97 9.84 -4.23
C ILE A 200 -8.30 11.10 -4.77
N ASP A 201 -8.88 12.27 -4.55
CA ASP A 201 -8.32 13.56 -4.97
C ASP A 201 -6.98 13.83 -4.29
N TYR A 202 -6.89 13.60 -2.98
CA TYR A 202 -5.63 13.71 -2.25
C TYR A 202 -4.55 12.80 -2.83
N ILE A 203 -4.86 11.53 -3.03
CA ILE A 203 -3.92 10.55 -3.62
C ILE A 203 -3.50 10.98 -5.03
N ALA A 204 -4.47 11.36 -5.86
CA ALA A 204 -4.22 11.76 -7.25
C ALA A 204 -3.27 12.96 -7.37
N GLN A 205 -3.39 13.95 -6.45
CA GLN A 205 -2.49 15.11 -6.40
C GLN A 205 -1.03 14.73 -6.15
N HIS A 206 -0.79 13.65 -5.40
CA HIS A 206 0.54 13.15 -5.06
C HIS A 206 1.07 12.10 -6.05
N ALA A 207 0.19 11.56 -6.91
CA ALA A 207 0.52 10.49 -7.85
C ALA A 207 1.20 10.98 -9.15
N VAL A 208 1.39 12.29 -9.34
CA VAL A 208 1.75 12.87 -10.65
C VAL A 208 3.08 13.61 -10.60
N VAL A 209 3.79 13.57 -11.72
CA VAL A 209 5.09 14.22 -11.91
C VAL A 209 5.18 14.83 -13.30
N GLU A 210 5.93 15.92 -13.45
CA GLU A 210 6.29 16.50 -14.74
C GLU A 210 7.61 15.88 -15.23
N GLU A 211 7.59 15.32 -16.44
CA GLU A 211 8.77 14.80 -17.15
C GLU A 211 8.92 15.58 -18.48
N GLU A 212 9.99 15.37 -19.23
CA GLU A 212 10.24 16.08 -20.50
C GLU A 212 9.06 16.01 -21.51
N ARG A 213 8.30 14.91 -21.49
CA ARG A 213 7.15 14.66 -22.38
C ARG A 213 5.83 15.25 -21.86
N GLY A 214 5.85 15.88 -20.68
CA GLY A 214 4.67 16.41 -19.99
C GLY A 214 4.36 15.70 -18.68
N TRP A 215 3.16 15.90 -18.16
CA TRP A 215 2.72 15.35 -16.90
C TRP A 215 2.31 13.88 -17.02
N THR A 216 2.71 13.05 -16.05
CA THR A 216 2.44 11.62 -16.04
C THR A 216 2.35 11.09 -14.61
N TRP A 217 2.10 9.77 -14.46
CA TRP A 217 2.06 9.08 -13.18
C TRP A 217 3.45 8.79 -12.62
N LYS A 218 3.58 8.84 -11.28
CA LYS A 218 4.82 8.53 -10.54
C LYS A 218 5.08 7.03 -10.43
N TYR A 219 5.10 6.31 -11.54
CA TYR A 219 5.60 4.94 -11.56
C TYR A 219 6.39 4.67 -12.84
N ASP A 220 7.30 3.72 -12.77
CA ASP A 220 8.02 3.21 -13.93
C ASP A 220 7.18 2.11 -14.60
N ASP A 221 7.04 2.17 -15.93
CA ASP A 221 6.33 1.13 -16.68
C ASP A 221 6.97 -0.26 -16.49
N ALA A 222 8.28 -0.35 -16.26
CA ALA A 222 8.97 -1.60 -15.97
C ALA A 222 8.46 -2.28 -14.66
N THR A 223 7.91 -1.52 -13.69
CA THR A 223 7.30 -2.10 -12.49
C THR A 223 6.01 -2.85 -12.77
N ARG A 224 5.39 -2.60 -13.93
CA ARG A 224 4.16 -3.27 -14.39
C ARG A 224 4.45 -4.60 -15.09
N TYR A 225 5.72 -4.85 -15.40
CA TYR A 225 6.15 -6.15 -15.87
C TYR A 225 6.03 -7.14 -14.71
N ARG A 226 5.04 -7.99 -14.75
CA ARG A 226 5.02 -9.17 -13.89
C ARG A 226 5.93 -10.19 -14.54
N GLY A 227 7.20 -10.18 -14.17
CA GLY A 227 8.02 -11.37 -14.30
C GLY A 227 7.31 -12.54 -13.61
N ARG A 228 7.68 -13.75 -13.93
CA ARG A 228 7.28 -14.92 -13.18
C ARG A 228 7.58 -14.66 -11.71
N ARG A 229 6.57 -14.68 -10.86
CA ARG A 229 6.76 -14.66 -9.42
C ARG A 229 7.14 -16.08 -9.04
N ASP A 230 8.43 -16.30 -8.84
CA ASP A 230 8.95 -17.62 -8.48
C ASP A 230 8.89 -17.86 -6.95
N GLU A 231 8.51 -16.83 -6.18
CA GLU A 231 8.40 -16.92 -4.74
C GLU A 231 7.23 -17.83 -4.33
N PRO A 232 7.49 -18.87 -3.53
CA PRO A 232 6.44 -19.75 -3.01
C PRO A 232 5.66 -19.07 -1.87
N LEU A 233 4.90 -18.02 -2.21
CA LEU A 233 4.22 -17.15 -1.23
C LEU A 233 3.35 -17.90 -0.24
N ALA A 234 2.72 -19.00 -0.66
CA ALA A 234 1.92 -19.81 0.24
C ALA A 234 2.77 -20.45 1.35
N ASP A 235 4.01 -20.85 1.02
CA ASP A 235 4.96 -21.38 1.99
C ASP A 235 5.52 -20.22 2.85
N TYR A 236 5.87 -19.08 2.25
CA TYR A 236 6.33 -17.90 2.99
C TYR A 236 5.31 -17.44 4.01
N LEU A 237 4.03 -17.38 3.63
CA LEU A 237 2.95 -17.01 4.52
C LEU A 237 2.76 -18.03 5.66
N ARG A 238 2.83 -19.34 5.36
CA ARG A 238 2.72 -20.40 6.36
C ARG A 238 3.87 -20.35 7.37
N ASP A 239 5.11 -20.21 6.87
CA ASP A 239 6.34 -20.36 7.64
C ASP A 239 6.84 -19.05 8.28
N MET A 240 6.09 -17.95 8.12
CA MET A 240 6.40 -16.66 8.71
C MET A 240 6.51 -16.75 10.23
N ALA A 241 7.65 -16.32 10.78
CA ALA A 241 7.98 -16.48 12.20
C ALA A 241 7.29 -15.47 13.12
N CYS A 242 6.79 -14.34 12.61
CA CYS A 242 6.06 -13.35 13.41
C CYS A 242 4.54 -13.60 13.39
N PRO A 243 3.80 -13.04 14.37
CA PRO A 243 2.35 -12.95 14.30
C PRO A 243 1.88 -12.30 12.99
N LYS A 244 0.80 -12.81 12.41
CA LYS A 244 0.29 -12.27 11.14
C LYS A 244 -1.20 -12.01 11.19
N ALA A 245 -1.61 -11.05 10.37
CA ALA A 245 -3.01 -10.72 10.17
C ALA A 245 -3.29 -10.52 8.68
N LEU A 246 -4.46 -10.96 8.22
CA LEU A 246 -5.05 -10.54 6.97
C LEU A 246 -6.30 -9.70 7.26
N ILE A 247 -6.39 -8.51 6.66
CA ILE A 247 -7.60 -7.70 6.61
C ILE A 247 -7.98 -7.58 5.15
N TYR A 248 -9.20 -7.96 4.78
CA TYR A 248 -9.65 -7.89 3.39
C TYR A 248 -11.07 -7.33 3.29
N GLY A 249 -11.40 -6.75 2.14
CA GLY A 249 -12.72 -6.20 1.87
C GLY A 249 -13.71 -7.30 1.47
N ALA A 250 -14.91 -7.30 2.05
CA ALA A 250 -15.97 -8.25 1.71
C ALA A 250 -16.39 -8.17 0.23
N ASP A 251 -16.27 -6.99 -0.38
CA ASP A 251 -16.62 -6.71 -1.78
C ASP A 251 -15.37 -6.67 -2.69
N SER A 252 -14.22 -7.15 -2.20
CA SER A 252 -12.99 -7.15 -2.99
C SER A 252 -13.06 -8.11 -4.15
N VAL A 253 -12.72 -7.63 -5.34
CA VAL A 253 -12.62 -8.46 -6.55
C VAL A 253 -11.49 -9.51 -6.47
N LEU A 254 -10.58 -9.38 -5.51
CA LEU A 254 -9.50 -10.34 -5.26
C LEU A 254 -9.88 -11.42 -4.26
N ALA A 255 -10.90 -11.18 -3.42
CA ALA A 255 -11.37 -12.05 -2.36
C ALA A 255 -12.35 -13.12 -2.91
N THR A 256 -11.86 -13.97 -3.81
CA THR A 256 -12.63 -15.13 -4.26
C THR A 256 -12.62 -16.23 -3.20
N ASP A 257 -13.67 -17.05 -3.13
CA ASP A 257 -13.79 -18.14 -2.15
C ASP A 257 -12.53 -19.02 -2.12
N ASP A 258 -12.05 -19.45 -3.29
CA ASP A 258 -10.83 -20.25 -3.41
C ASP A 258 -9.59 -19.53 -2.86
N ALA A 259 -9.45 -18.23 -3.11
CA ALA A 259 -8.32 -17.45 -2.60
C ALA A 259 -8.40 -17.24 -1.08
N ILE A 260 -9.60 -16.99 -0.56
CA ILE A 260 -9.87 -16.85 0.88
C ILE A 260 -9.53 -18.15 1.59
N ASP A 261 -10.10 -19.26 1.16
CA ASP A 261 -9.93 -20.57 1.80
C ASP A 261 -8.46 -21.02 1.73
N TYR A 262 -7.85 -20.92 0.54
CA TYR A 262 -6.45 -21.28 0.38
C TYR A 262 -5.51 -20.42 1.22
N THR A 263 -5.78 -19.11 1.35
CA THR A 263 -4.98 -18.22 2.21
C THR A 263 -5.21 -18.55 3.69
N ARG A 264 -6.47 -18.76 4.10
CA ARG A 264 -6.85 -19.05 5.49
C ARG A 264 -6.16 -20.29 6.04
N GLU A 265 -5.95 -21.33 5.22
CA GLU A 265 -5.21 -22.54 5.61
C GLU A 265 -3.75 -22.31 6.03
N ARG A 266 -3.17 -21.12 5.72
CA ARG A 266 -1.79 -20.74 6.09
C ARG A 266 -1.74 -19.90 7.36
N PHE A 267 -2.89 -19.63 7.97
CA PHE A 267 -3.01 -18.94 9.23
C PHE A 267 -3.14 -19.95 10.37
N GLY A 268 -2.43 -19.68 11.46
CA GLY A 268 -2.39 -20.52 12.63
C GLY A 268 -3.26 -20.01 13.80
N PRO A 269 -3.31 -20.75 14.90
CA PRO A 269 -3.94 -20.27 16.12
C PRO A 269 -3.27 -18.99 16.64
N GLY A 270 -4.07 -17.93 16.85
CA GLY A 270 -3.57 -16.63 17.31
C GLY A 270 -3.31 -15.62 16.18
N ASP A 271 -3.31 -16.05 14.93
CA ASP A 271 -3.31 -15.14 13.79
C ASP A 271 -4.70 -14.53 13.57
N HIS A 272 -4.76 -13.37 12.91
CA HIS A 272 -6.02 -12.71 12.64
C HIS A 272 -6.39 -12.81 11.14
N PHE A 273 -7.64 -13.17 10.87
CA PHE A 273 -8.17 -13.25 9.52
C PHE A 273 -9.52 -12.52 9.50
N ILE A 274 -9.52 -11.26 9.02
CA ILE A 274 -10.57 -10.29 9.25
C ILE A 274 -11.18 -9.85 7.93
N GLU A 275 -12.48 -10.04 7.78
CA GLU A 275 -13.28 -9.48 6.70
C GLU A 275 -13.83 -8.11 7.11
N MET A 276 -13.65 -7.10 6.26
CA MET A 276 -14.18 -5.75 6.46
C MET A 276 -15.43 -5.58 5.60
N PRO A 277 -16.61 -5.44 6.21
CA PRO A 277 -17.85 -5.27 5.47
C PRO A 277 -17.89 -3.93 4.72
N ALA A 278 -18.65 -3.87 3.64
CA ALA A 278 -18.83 -2.70 2.78
C ALA A 278 -17.50 -2.07 2.34
N ALA A 279 -16.54 -2.90 1.97
CA ALA A 279 -15.21 -2.49 1.53
C ALA A 279 -14.74 -3.36 0.37
N GLY A 280 -14.20 -2.74 -0.66
CA GLY A 280 -13.56 -3.41 -1.80
C GLY A 280 -12.07 -3.61 -1.58
N HIS A 281 -11.32 -3.76 -2.69
CA HIS A 281 -9.88 -3.96 -2.67
C HIS A 281 -9.10 -2.85 -1.95
N HIS A 282 -9.54 -1.61 -2.09
CA HIS A 282 -8.93 -0.45 -1.43
C HIS A 282 -9.68 -0.09 -0.14
N LEU A 283 -9.79 -1.06 0.77
CA LEU A 283 -10.62 -0.98 1.98
C LEU A 283 -10.29 0.21 2.90
N MET A 284 -9.02 0.69 2.88
CA MET A 284 -8.62 1.88 3.63
C MET A 284 -9.19 3.18 3.04
N LEU A 285 -9.69 3.15 1.81
CA LEU A 285 -10.43 4.28 1.20
C LEU A 285 -11.92 4.18 1.49
N ASP A 286 -12.49 2.98 1.50
CA ASP A 286 -13.92 2.78 1.74
C ASP A 286 -14.25 2.95 3.24
N GLN A 287 -13.43 2.37 4.12
CA GLN A 287 -13.66 2.29 5.56
C GLN A 287 -12.42 2.77 6.37
N PRO A 288 -11.93 4.01 6.17
CA PRO A 288 -10.65 4.47 6.75
C PRO A 288 -10.61 4.37 8.27
N ILE A 289 -11.65 4.81 8.97
CA ILE A 289 -11.69 4.82 10.44
C ILE A 289 -11.88 3.41 11.01
N ALA A 290 -12.69 2.57 10.33
CA ALA A 290 -12.82 1.18 10.72
C ALA A 290 -11.50 0.42 10.52
N PHE A 291 -10.76 0.71 9.43
CA PHE A 291 -9.43 0.16 9.20
C PHE A 291 -8.44 0.55 10.32
N VAL A 292 -8.38 1.84 10.68
CA VAL A 292 -7.56 2.32 11.82
C VAL A 292 -7.93 1.60 13.11
N SER A 293 -9.22 1.45 13.39
CA SER A 293 -9.70 0.77 14.60
C SER A 293 -9.33 -0.72 14.61
N CYS A 294 -9.49 -1.39 13.47
CA CYS A 294 -9.11 -2.79 13.30
C CYS A 294 -7.60 -2.99 13.53
N LEU A 295 -6.77 -2.14 12.91
CA LEU A 295 -5.32 -2.21 13.06
C LEU A 295 -4.88 -1.97 14.52
N ARG A 296 -5.50 -1.01 15.23
CA ARG A 296 -5.25 -0.79 16.67
C ARG A 296 -5.57 -2.03 17.52
N VAL A 297 -6.67 -2.73 17.23
CA VAL A 297 -7.04 -3.96 17.94
C VAL A 297 -5.99 -5.05 17.72
N ILE A 298 -5.52 -5.22 16.48
CA ILE A 298 -4.46 -6.18 16.13
C ILE A 298 -3.17 -5.85 16.89
N LEU A 299 -2.69 -4.61 16.82
CA LEU A 299 -1.47 -4.16 17.48
C LEU A 299 -1.54 -4.37 19.00
N ASN A 300 -2.65 -3.99 19.63
CA ASN A 300 -2.87 -4.20 21.05
C ASN A 300 -2.89 -5.71 21.41
N GLY A 301 -3.47 -6.54 20.55
CA GLY A 301 -3.49 -7.99 20.72
C GLY A 301 -2.09 -8.61 20.66
N TRP A 302 -1.17 -8.01 19.93
CA TRP A 302 0.24 -8.41 19.86
C TRP A 302 1.11 -7.76 20.94
N GLY A 303 0.56 -6.85 21.74
CA GLY A 303 1.28 -6.16 22.82
C GLY A 303 2.26 -5.07 22.32
N VAL A 304 1.99 -4.48 21.15
CA VAL A 304 2.84 -3.49 20.48
C VAL A 304 2.10 -2.16 20.23
#